data_756e48059d4d669fdc3cf2caa1f07404
#
_entry.id   756e48059d4d669fdc3cf2caa1f07404
#
_cell.length_a   1.000
_cell.length_b   1.000
_cell.length_c   1.000
_cell.angle_alpha   90.00
_cell.angle_beta   90.00
_cell.angle_gamma   90.00
#
_symmetry.space_group_name_H-M   'P 1'
#
loop_
_entity.id
_entity.type
_entity.pdbx_description
1 polymer ?
#
loop_
_entity_poly.entity_id
_entity_poly.type
_entity_poly.pdbx_seq_one_letter_code
_entity_poly.pdbx_strand_id
1 'polypeptide(L)'
;AQAGDITVNLSDPIVKITAGFSGTDLLIFGVVPSDGDVVIVVRGPIREEIVRKKDKVMGVWVNRDKMVLENVPSLYMTASNRSVDEFMPDGIAYTHQIGAEYIRIKPHKDYAHVKDWERFRHALIRNKVKQNLYKQESAPLVFLGNRLFRTKLHFPSNVSVGTFGIETYLIRKGKIAAFETTLLNVRKFGIEADIYNF
;
A
#
# COMPACT_ATOMS: atom_id res chain seq x y z
N ALA A 1 -1.11 32.64 4.07
CA ALA A 1 -0.73 31.78 5.20
C ALA A 1 0.11 30.64 4.60
N GLN A 2 1.38 30.54 4.97
CA GLN A 2 2.23 29.41 4.57
C GLN A 2 1.59 28.13 5.12
N ALA A 3 1.28 27.19 4.23
CA ALA A 3 0.97 25.83 4.63
C ALA A 3 2.23 25.30 5.33
N GLY A 4 2.14 25.00 6.62
CA GLY A 4 3.22 24.32 7.32
C GLY A 4 3.34 22.89 6.81
N ASP A 5 4.50 22.28 7.02
CA ASP A 5 4.74 20.90 6.60
C ASP A 5 4.17 19.89 7.61
N ILE A 6 3.75 18.72 7.12
CA ILE A 6 3.49 17.57 7.99
C ILE A 6 4.84 17.02 8.43
N THR A 7 4.96 16.71 9.71
CA THR A 7 6.10 15.94 10.21
C THR A 7 5.64 14.53 10.51
N VAL A 8 6.30 13.53 9.91
CA VAL A 8 5.98 12.11 10.10
C VAL A 8 7.22 11.36 10.56
N ASN A 9 7.03 10.43 11.48
CA ASN A 9 8.08 9.54 11.94
C ASN A 9 7.53 8.11 12.12
N LEU A 10 8.43 7.15 12.04
CA LEU A 10 8.17 5.73 12.17
C LEU A 10 8.79 5.20 13.45
N SER A 11 8.16 4.23 14.10
CA SER A 11 8.75 3.54 15.25
C SER A 11 10.03 2.80 14.88
N ASP A 12 10.11 2.31 13.65
CA ASP A 12 11.32 1.73 13.06
C ASP A 12 11.34 2.01 11.56
N PRO A 13 12.39 2.64 11.00
CA PRO A 13 12.52 2.89 9.57
C PRO A 13 12.92 1.63 8.78
N ILE A 14 13.19 0.51 9.46
CA ILE A 14 13.63 -0.75 8.84
C ILE A 14 12.82 -1.90 9.42
N VAL A 15 12.10 -2.61 8.55
CA VAL A 15 11.49 -3.89 8.89
C VAL A 15 12.47 -5.02 8.53
N LYS A 16 12.83 -5.81 9.54
CA LYS A 16 13.79 -6.92 9.42
C LYS A 16 13.06 -8.25 9.26
N ILE A 17 13.23 -8.89 8.11
CA ILE A 17 12.71 -10.23 7.87
C ILE A 17 13.80 -11.25 8.24
N THR A 18 13.59 -11.95 9.35
CA THR A 18 14.43 -13.06 9.82
C THR A 18 13.78 -14.40 9.53
N ALA A 19 14.46 -15.51 9.80
CA ALA A 19 13.93 -16.86 9.61
C ALA A 19 12.62 -17.12 10.39
N GLY A 20 12.44 -16.47 11.55
CA GLY A 20 11.21 -16.55 12.37
C GLY A 20 10.22 -15.42 12.16
N PHE A 21 10.34 -14.65 11.08
CA PHE A 21 9.45 -13.52 10.83
C PHE A 21 8.00 -13.96 10.59
N SER A 22 7.11 -13.53 11.45
CA SER A 22 5.66 -13.84 11.40
C SER A 22 4.79 -12.63 11.08
N GLY A 23 5.39 -11.51 10.69
CA GLY A 23 4.78 -10.20 10.55
C GLY A 23 5.23 -9.25 11.64
N THR A 24 4.96 -7.96 11.47
CA THR A 24 5.29 -6.92 12.45
C THR A 24 4.31 -5.77 12.39
N ASP A 25 4.15 -5.09 13.50
CA ASP A 25 3.39 -3.84 13.59
C ASP A 25 4.34 -2.65 13.51
N LEU A 26 4.00 -1.71 12.65
CA LEU A 26 4.69 -0.42 12.52
C LEU A 26 3.82 0.68 13.10
N LEU A 27 4.34 1.43 14.04
CA LEU A 27 3.72 2.65 14.53
C LEU A 27 4.16 3.83 13.67
N ILE A 28 3.20 4.56 13.13
CA ILE A 28 3.39 5.80 12.40
C ILE A 28 2.77 6.92 13.22
N PHE A 29 3.50 7.97 13.45
CA PHE A 29 3.02 9.14 14.18
C PHE A 29 3.54 10.41 13.55
N GLY A 30 2.83 11.50 13.76
CA GLY A 30 3.23 12.77 13.20
C GLY A 30 2.39 13.93 13.70
N VAL A 31 2.75 15.10 13.21
CA VAL A 31 2.10 16.37 13.54
C VAL A 31 1.67 17.06 12.26
N VAL A 32 0.40 17.50 12.23
CA VAL A 32 -0.13 18.29 11.12
C VAL A 32 -0.09 19.78 11.44
N PRO A 33 0.10 20.64 10.43
CA PRO A 33 0.24 22.09 10.62
C PRO A 33 -1.09 22.79 10.97
N SER A 34 -2.22 22.17 10.61
CA SER A 34 -3.56 22.73 10.85
C SER A 34 -4.58 21.61 11.06
N ASP A 35 -5.79 21.97 11.47
CA ASP A 35 -6.91 21.04 11.55
C ASP A 35 -7.27 20.50 10.16
N GLY A 36 -7.74 19.29 10.11
CA GLY A 36 -8.17 18.60 8.89
C GLY A 36 -8.20 17.08 9.07
N ASP A 37 -8.53 16.39 8.01
CA ASP A 37 -8.51 14.93 7.99
C ASP A 37 -7.19 14.40 7.45
N VAL A 38 -6.69 13.36 8.07
CA VAL A 38 -5.43 12.72 7.67
C VAL A 38 -5.70 11.36 7.06
N VAL A 39 -5.11 11.12 5.91
CA VAL A 39 -5.01 9.80 5.31
C VAL A 39 -3.55 9.46 5.03
N ILE A 40 -3.17 8.27 5.41
CA ILE A 40 -1.85 7.68 5.13
C ILE A 40 -2.05 6.57 4.12
N VAL A 41 -1.21 6.55 3.08
CA VAL A 41 -1.18 5.51 2.06
C VAL A 41 0.18 4.84 2.07
N VAL A 42 0.21 3.54 2.27
CA VAL A 42 1.43 2.73 2.23
C VAL A 42 1.45 1.90 0.97
N ARG A 43 2.50 2.05 0.17
CA ARG A 43 2.72 1.28 -1.05
C ARG A 43 4.06 0.57 -0.99
N GLY A 44 4.02 -0.73 -1.24
CA GLY A 44 5.23 -1.51 -1.45
C GLY A 44 5.85 -1.27 -2.83
N PRO A 45 7.03 -1.84 -3.09
CA PRO A 45 7.68 -1.78 -4.39
C PRO A 45 6.73 -2.17 -5.53
N ILE A 46 6.79 -1.41 -6.61
CA ILE A 46 6.01 -1.66 -7.82
C ILE A 46 6.64 -2.82 -8.59
N ARG A 47 5.79 -3.74 -9.04
CA ARG A 47 6.22 -4.94 -9.77
C ARG A 47 5.28 -5.24 -10.94
N GLU A 48 5.74 -6.11 -11.83
CA GLU A 48 4.89 -6.83 -12.77
C GLU A 48 4.37 -8.10 -12.11
N GLU A 49 3.11 -8.43 -12.37
CA GLU A 49 2.45 -9.62 -11.81
C GLU A 49 1.77 -10.40 -12.93
N ILE A 50 1.89 -11.73 -12.87
CA ILE A 50 1.25 -12.62 -13.82
C ILE A 50 -0.03 -13.17 -13.20
N VAL A 51 -1.15 -12.88 -13.83
CA VAL A 51 -2.45 -13.46 -13.48
C VAL A 51 -2.81 -14.53 -14.47
N ARG A 52 -3.17 -15.71 -13.98
CA ARG A 52 -3.57 -16.86 -14.80
C ARG A 52 -5.02 -17.21 -14.55
N LYS A 53 -5.77 -17.39 -15.63
CA LYS A 53 -7.12 -17.94 -15.57
C LYS A 53 -7.03 -19.46 -15.65
N LYS A 54 -7.66 -20.13 -14.68
CA LYS A 54 -7.84 -21.59 -14.72
C LYS A 54 -9.20 -21.89 -15.31
N ASP A 55 -9.23 -22.69 -16.36
CA ASP A 55 -10.45 -23.25 -16.93
C ASP A 55 -10.48 -24.77 -16.75
N LYS A 56 -11.67 -25.32 -16.53
CA LYS A 56 -11.87 -26.76 -16.39
C LYS A 56 -12.17 -27.36 -17.77
N VAL A 57 -11.25 -28.15 -18.28
CA VAL A 57 -11.41 -28.85 -19.55
C VAL A 57 -11.42 -30.36 -19.26
N MET A 58 -12.52 -31.03 -19.63
CA MET A 58 -12.71 -32.48 -19.39
C MET A 58 -12.46 -32.92 -17.94
N GLY A 59 -12.84 -32.08 -16.97
CA GLY A 59 -12.63 -32.41 -15.54
C GLY A 59 -11.28 -32.00 -14.98
N VAL A 60 -10.31 -31.60 -15.80
CA VAL A 60 -8.97 -31.18 -15.39
C VAL A 60 -8.85 -29.66 -15.45
N TRP A 61 -8.23 -29.05 -14.42
CA TRP A 61 -7.94 -27.63 -14.40
C TRP A 61 -6.71 -27.32 -15.24
N VAL A 62 -6.88 -26.52 -16.30
CA VAL A 62 -5.77 -26.07 -17.16
C VAL A 62 -5.65 -24.55 -17.14
N ASN A 63 -4.41 -24.06 -17.19
CA ASN A 63 -4.14 -22.63 -17.32
C ASN A 63 -4.30 -22.24 -18.80
N ARG A 64 -5.39 -21.56 -19.15
CA ARG A 64 -5.66 -21.18 -20.54
C ARG A 64 -5.14 -19.80 -20.89
N ASP A 65 -5.41 -18.83 -20.05
CA ASP A 65 -5.06 -17.44 -20.32
C ASP A 65 -4.14 -16.91 -19.24
N LYS A 66 -3.09 -16.22 -19.65
CA LYS A 66 -2.24 -15.44 -18.77
C LYS A 66 -2.31 -13.96 -19.14
N MET A 67 -2.19 -13.11 -18.16
CA MET A 67 -2.09 -11.67 -18.32
C MET A 67 -0.92 -11.19 -17.50
N VAL A 68 -0.07 -10.36 -18.06
CA VAL A 68 0.95 -9.62 -17.32
C VAL A 68 0.40 -8.23 -17.03
N LEU A 69 0.35 -7.88 -15.76
CA LEU A 69 -0.09 -6.58 -15.27
C LEU A 69 1.09 -5.81 -14.70
N GLU A 70 1.18 -4.54 -15.06
CA GLU A 70 2.22 -3.61 -14.63
C GLU A 70 1.68 -2.65 -13.56
N ASN A 71 2.59 -1.94 -12.89
CA ASN A 71 2.31 -0.96 -11.84
C ASN A 71 1.58 -1.56 -10.64
N VAL A 72 1.91 -2.79 -10.29
CA VAL A 72 1.31 -3.50 -9.16
C VAL A 72 2.14 -3.25 -7.89
N PRO A 73 1.63 -2.49 -6.91
CA PRO A 73 2.28 -2.42 -5.61
C PRO A 73 2.34 -3.80 -4.95
N SER A 74 3.47 -4.16 -4.38
CA SER A 74 3.60 -5.45 -3.68
C SER A 74 2.73 -5.53 -2.44
N LEU A 75 2.44 -4.37 -1.82
CA LEU A 75 1.56 -4.18 -0.68
C LEU A 75 0.84 -2.85 -0.84
N TYR A 76 -0.41 -2.79 -0.38
CA TYR A 76 -1.21 -1.57 -0.35
C TYR A 76 -2.09 -1.54 0.89
N MET A 77 -1.99 -0.48 1.68
CA MET A 77 -2.86 -0.23 2.81
C MET A 77 -2.99 1.26 3.09
N THR A 78 -4.08 1.62 3.76
CA THR A 78 -4.38 2.98 4.16
C THR A 78 -4.67 3.06 5.65
N ALA A 79 -4.50 4.25 6.22
CA ALA A 79 -4.98 4.60 7.54
C ALA A 79 -5.62 5.99 7.50
N SER A 80 -6.71 6.19 8.22
CA SER A 80 -7.42 7.47 8.24
C SER A 80 -8.13 7.68 9.56
N ASN A 81 -8.37 8.95 9.93
CA ASN A 81 -9.06 9.30 11.17
C ASN A 81 -10.57 9.12 11.12
N ARG A 82 -11.15 9.01 9.93
CA ARG A 82 -12.55 8.63 9.67
C ARG A 82 -12.66 8.02 8.28
N SER A 83 -13.85 7.58 7.86
CA SER A 83 -14.01 6.99 6.53
C SER A 83 -13.52 7.94 5.44
N VAL A 84 -12.69 7.43 4.52
CA VAL A 84 -12.09 8.23 3.45
C VAL A 84 -13.17 8.86 2.56
N ASP A 85 -14.25 8.14 2.30
CA ASP A 85 -15.37 8.59 1.45
C ASP A 85 -16.09 9.82 2.01
N GLU A 86 -15.97 10.09 3.32
CA GLU A 86 -16.63 11.23 3.95
C GLU A 86 -15.93 12.58 3.73
N PHE A 87 -14.63 12.55 3.44
CA PHE A 87 -13.83 13.78 3.35
C PHE A 87 -12.96 13.90 2.10
N MET A 88 -12.78 12.81 1.38
CA MET A 88 -11.88 12.74 0.23
C MET A 88 -12.65 12.98 -1.07
N PRO A 89 -12.35 14.05 -1.82
CA PRO A 89 -12.91 14.20 -3.15
C PRO A 89 -12.42 13.11 -4.11
N ASP A 90 -13.32 12.56 -4.93
CA ASP A 90 -12.99 11.50 -5.90
C ASP A 90 -11.82 11.87 -6.83
N GLY A 91 -11.74 13.12 -7.25
CA GLY A 91 -10.65 13.61 -8.10
C GLY A 91 -9.28 13.52 -7.44
N ILE A 92 -9.20 13.78 -6.12
CA ILE A 92 -7.97 13.63 -5.33
C ILE A 92 -7.66 12.15 -5.15
N ALA A 93 -8.66 11.35 -4.75
CA ALA A 93 -8.51 9.91 -4.59
C ALA A 93 -7.99 9.25 -5.87
N TYR A 94 -8.58 9.58 -7.02
CA TYR A 94 -8.15 9.08 -8.33
C TYR A 94 -6.73 9.53 -8.68
N THR A 95 -6.43 10.83 -8.52
CA THR A 95 -5.13 11.40 -8.90
C THR A 95 -3.99 10.82 -8.08
N HIS A 96 -4.19 10.67 -6.79
CA HIS A 96 -3.19 10.19 -5.83
C HIS A 96 -3.32 8.70 -5.51
N GLN A 97 -4.24 7.98 -6.20
CA GLN A 97 -4.48 6.55 -6.01
C GLN A 97 -4.74 6.20 -4.53
N ILE A 98 -5.64 6.96 -3.90
CA ILE A 98 -6.06 6.75 -2.51
C ILE A 98 -7.32 5.87 -2.53
N GLY A 99 -7.17 4.61 -2.17
CA GLY A 99 -8.13 3.53 -2.34
C GLY A 99 -7.59 2.46 -3.29
N ALA A 100 -7.81 1.19 -2.96
CA ALA A 100 -7.29 0.07 -3.76
C ALA A 100 -7.86 0.05 -5.19
N GLU A 101 -9.08 0.54 -5.37
CA GLU A 101 -9.78 0.68 -6.64
C GLU A 101 -9.10 1.70 -7.58
N TYR A 102 -8.43 2.70 -7.03
CA TYR A 102 -7.76 3.76 -7.79
C TYR A 102 -6.32 3.43 -8.18
N ILE A 103 -5.77 2.28 -7.76
CA ILE A 103 -4.43 1.86 -8.15
C ILE A 103 -4.37 1.67 -9.66
N ARG A 104 -3.43 2.35 -10.33
CA ARG A 104 -3.27 2.35 -11.79
C ARG A 104 -2.54 1.11 -12.30
N ILE A 105 -3.09 -0.06 -11.99
CA ILE A 105 -2.64 -1.32 -12.57
C ILE A 105 -3.10 -1.35 -14.03
N LYS A 106 -2.18 -1.62 -14.95
CA LYS A 106 -2.46 -1.68 -16.39
C LYS A 106 -1.89 -2.96 -17.00
N PRO A 107 -2.40 -3.41 -18.16
CA PRO A 107 -1.80 -4.54 -18.87
C PRO A 107 -0.42 -4.14 -19.41
N HIS A 108 0.51 -5.09 -19.42
CA HIS A 108 1.75 -4.96 -20.17
C HIS A 108 1.45 -4.74 -21.66
N LYS A 109 2.32 -4.03 -22.36
CA LYS A 109 2.13 -3.65 -23.77
C LYS A 109 1.74 -4.82 -24.68
N ASP A 110 2.27 -6.02 -24.43
CA ASP A 110 1.98 -7.22 -25.23
C ASP A 110 0.54 -7.72 -25.07
N TYR A 111 -0.16 -7.27 -24.04
CA TYR A 111 -1.54 -7.62 -23.71
C TYR A 111 -2.52 -6.44 -23.84
N ALA A 112 -2.05 -5.28 -24.31
CA ALA A 112 -2.89 -4.07 -24.43
C ALA A 112 -4.09 -4.25 -25.37
N HIS A 113 -4.05 -5.23 -26.29
CA HIS A 113 -5.13 -5.57 -27.20
C HIS A 113 -6.26 -6.39 -26.55
N VAL A 114 -6.07 -6.94 -25.37
CA VAL A 114 -7.05 -7.79 -24.67
C VAL A 114 -8.15 -6.92 -24.10
N LYS A 115 -9.36 -6.99 -24.69
CA LYS A 115 -10.49 -6.13 -24.30
C LYS A 115 -10.95 -6.32 -22.85
N ASP A 116 -10.88 -7.55 -22.33
CA ASP A 116 -11.36 -7.90 -20.98
C ASP A 116 -10.26 -7.91 -19.92
N TRP A 117 -9.20 -7.18 -20.11
CA TRP A 117 -8.06 -7.17 -19.19
C TRP A 117 -8.43 -6.74 -17.76
N GLU A 118 -9.46 -5.94 -17.59
CA GLU A 118 -9.96 -5.49 -16.28
C GLU A 118 -10.39 -6.65 -15.38
N ARG A 119 -10.85 -7.76 -15.94
CA ARG A 119 -11.16 -8.97 -15.16
C ARG A 119 -9.92 -9.50 -14.44
N PHE A 120 -8.77 -9.46 -15.11
CA PHE A 120 -7.49 -9.90 -14.53
C PHE A 120 -7.03 -8.94 -13.44
N ARG A 121 -7.23 -7.63 -13.63
CA ARG A 121 -6.98 -6.62 -12.61
C ARG A 121 -7.81 -6.88 -11.35
N HIS A 122 -9.11 -7.10 -11.48
CA HIS A 122 -9.99 -7.43 -10.36
C HIS A 122 -9.60 -8.75 -9.68
N ALA A 123 -9.20 -9.77 -10.45
CA ALA A 123 -8.73 -11.03 -9.91
C ALA A 123 -7.43 -10.86 -9.12
N LEU A 124 -6.50 -10.04 -9.63
CA LEU A 124 -5.26 -9.71 -8.94
C LEU A 124 -5.52 -9.03 -7.59
N ILE A 125 -6.35 -7.98 -7.59
CA ILE A 125 -6.69 -7.25 -6.35
C ILE A 125 -7.33 -8.20 -5.33
N ARG A 126 -8.30 -9.04 -5.74
CA ARG A 126 -8.90 -10.05 -4.85
C ARG A 126 -7.86 -11.01 -4.27
N ASN A 127 -6.89 -11.46 -5.08
CA ASN A 127 -5.83 -12.34 -4.61
C ASN A 127 -4.92 -11.64 -3.60
N LYS A 128 -4.54 -10.39 -3.85
CA LYS A 128 -3.75 -9.58 -2.92
C LYS A 128 -4.49 -9.35 -1.60
N VAL A 129 -5.81 -9.13 -1.64
CA VAL A 129 -6.64 -9.03 -0.44
C VAL A 129 -6.65 -10.35 0.35
N LYS A 130 -6.85 -11.49 -0.32
CA LYS A 130 -6.80 -12.81 0.32
C LYS A 130 -5.45 -13.12 0.97
N GLN A 131 -4.37 -12.60 0.40
CA GLN A 131 -3.01 -12.74 0.93
C GLN A 131 -2.68 -11.72 2.03
N ASN A 132 -3.63 -10.87 2.43
CA ASN A 132 -3.43 -9.76 3.36
C ASN A 132 -2.41 -8.71 2.91
N LEU A 133 -2.06 -8.67 1.63
CA LEU A 133 -1.16 -7.69 1.04
C LEU A 133 -1.87 -6.39 0.66
N TYR A 134 -3.16 -6.46 0.32
CA TYR A 134 -4.02 -5.29 0.11
C TYR A 134 -5.10 -5.25 1.18
N LYS A 135 -5.25 -4.08 1.82
CA LYS A 135 -6.31 -3.82 2.79
C LYS A 135 -7.40 -2.99 2.11
N GLN A 136 -8.64 -3.44 2.22
CA GLN A 136 -9.80 -2.75 1.67
C GLN A 136 -10.25 -1.62 2.59
N GLU A 137 -10.16 -1.84 3.90
CA GLU A 137 -10.52 -0.86 4.91
C GLU A 137 -9.29 -0.11 5.42
N SER A 138 -9.46 1.18 5.67
CA SER A 138 -8.44 1.99 6.31
C SER A 138 -8.25 1.58 7.77
N ALA A 139 -6.99 1.44 8.19
CA ALA A 139 -6.67 1.28 9.59
C ALA A 139 -7.05 2.56 10.38
N PRO A 140 -7.42 2.44 11.64
CA PRO A 140 -7.76 3.60 12.45
C PRO A 140 -6.52 4.47 12.72
N LEU A 141 -6.65 5.75 12.43
CA LEU A 141 -5.72 6.81 12.80
C LEU A 141 -6.37 7.64 13.88
N VAL A 142 -5.66 7.88 14.97
CA VAL A 142 -6.17 8.58 16.14
C VAL A 142 -5.41 9.88 16.34
N PHE A 143 -6.15 10.97 16.53
CA PHE A 143 -5.58 12.23 16.98
C PHE A 143 -5.43 12.27 18.51
N LEU A 144 -4.29 12.71 18.96
CA LEU A 144 -4.00 13.06 20.35
C LEU A 144 -3.97 14.58 20.45
N GLY A 145 -5.05 15.17 20.93
CA GLY A 145 -5.32 16.58 20.73
C GLY A 145 -5.70 16.88 19.28
N ASN A 146 -5.37 18.07 18.79
CA ASN A 146 -5.85 18.53 17.48
C ASN A 146 -4.85 18.32 16.33
N ARG A 147 -3.60 17.98 16.64
CA ARG A 147 -2.52 17.99 15.64
C ARG A 147 -1.60 16.78 15.66
N LEU A 148 -1.42 16.14 16.79
CA LEU A 148 -0.62 14.92 16.89
C LEU A 148 -1.49 13.73 16.50
N PHE A 149 -1.06 12.95 15.54
CA PHE A 149 -1.73 11.73 15.13
C PHE A 149 -0.82 10.51 15.29
N ARG A 150 -1.46 9.35 15.43
CA ARG A 150 -0.79 8.05 15.38
C ARG A 150 -1.68 7.01 14.74
N THR A 151 -1.05 6.04 14.11
CA THR A 151 -1.69 4.82 13.61
C THR A 151 -0.72 3.65 13.74
N LYS A 152 -1.27 2.44 13.82
CA LYS A 152 -0.51 1.20 13.83
C LYS A 152 -0.90 0.37 12.62
N LEU A 153 0.07 0.01 11.78
CA LEU A 153 -0.12 -0.78 10.58
C LEU A 153 0.57 -2.14 10.71
N HIS A 154 -0.14 -3.19 10.37
CA HIS A 154 0.39 -4.54 10.40
C HIS A 154 0.97 -4.95 9.05
N PHE A 155 2.26 -5.29 9.04
CA PHE A 155 2.96 -5.86 7.89
C PHE A 155 2.91 -7.39 8.01
N PRO A 156 2.30 -8.09 7.03
CA PRO A 156 2.12 -9.54 7.12
C PRO A 156 3.44 -10.29 6.89
N SER A 157 3.47 -11.56 7.27
CA SER A 157 4.67 -12.42 7.15
C SER A 157 5.18 -12.60 5.72
N ASN A 158 4.30 -12.45 4.72
CA ASN A 158 4.60 -12.55 3.30
C ASN A 158 4.92 -11.20 2.63
N VAL A 159 5.21 -10.16 3.42
CA VAL A 159 5.62 -8.87 2.89
C VAL A 159 6.91 -9.01 2.08
N SER A 160 6.99 -8.34 0.94
CA SER A 160 8.18 -8.37 0.10
C SER A 160 9.29 -7.46 0.62
N VAL A 161 10.53 -7.78 0.28
CA VAL A 161 11.66 -6.88 0.50
C VAL A 161 11.61 -5.69 -0.45
N GLY A 162 12.18 -4.57 -0.06
CA GLY A 162 12.32 -3.37 -0.88
C GLY A 162 12.00 -2.09 -0.10
N THR A 163 11.93 -0.99 -0.83
CA THR A 163 11.58 0.32 -0.28
C THR A 163 10.09 0.58 -0.46
N PHE A 164 9.44 0.89 0.65
CA PHE A 164 8.02 1.22 0.74
C PHE A 164 7.87 2.73 0.85
N GLY A 165 6.90 3.29 0.13
CA GLY A 165 6.50 4.68 0.28
C GLY A 165 5.34 4.80 1.26
N ILE A 166 5.46 5.71 2.20
CA ILE A 166 4.41 6.10 3.14
C ILE A 166 4.06 7.55 2.86
N GLU A 167 2.92 7.77 2.23
CA GLU A 167 2.44 9.09 1.85
C GLU A 167 1.37 9.54 2.84
N THR A 168 1.57 10.69 3.44
CA THR A 168 0.64 11.28 4.40
C THR A 168 0.04 12.55 3.81
N TYR A 169 -1.28 12.59 3.73
CA TYR A 169 -2.05 13.72 3.20
C TYR A 169 -2.88 14.34 4.31
N LEU A 170 -2.83 15.65 4.42
CA LEU A 170 -3.79 16.44 5.19
C LEU A 170 -4.83 17.02 4.22
N ILE A 171 -6.08 16.62 4.40
CA ILE A 171 -7.20 17.10 3.59
C ILE A 171 -7.99 18.12 4.41
N ARG A 172 -8.20 19.29 3.84
CA ARG A 172 -8.96 20.35 4.45
C ARG A 172 -9.84 21.03 3.41
N LYS A 173 -11.14 21.12 3.70
CA LYS A 173 -12.13 21.74 2.79
C LYS A 173 -12.07 21.19 1.36
N GLY A 174 -11.92 19.87 1.22
CA GLY A 174 -11.85 19.20 -0.07
C GLY A 174 -10.56 19.44 -0.87
N LYS A 175 -9.48 19.88 -0.23
CA LYS A 175 -8.16 20.13 -0.87
C LYS A 175 -7.05 19.52 -0.05
N ILE A 176 -5.94 19.18 -0.73
CA ILE A 176 -4.69 18.79 -0.06
C ILE A 176 -4.09 20.05 0.57
N ALA A 177 -4.12 20.13 1.90
CA ALA A 177 -3.55 21.26 2.64
C ALA A 177 -2.05 21.06 2.92
N ALA A 178 -1.62 19.82 3.09
CA ALA A 178 -0.21 19.44 3.28
C ALA A 178 0.02 17.98 2.85
N PHE A 179 1.26 17.65 2.53
CA PHE A 179 1.67 16.34 2.05
C PHE A 179 3.09 16.03 2.48
N GLU A 180 3.36 14.79 2.87
CA GLU A 180 4.70 14.29 3.22
C GLU A 180 4.89 12.86 2.72
N THR A 181 6.09 12.55 2.28
CA THR A 181 6.51 11.19 1.92
C THR A 181 7.62 10.70 2.84
N THR A 182 7.38 9.57 3.47
CA THR A 182 8.35 8.89 4.34
C THR A 182 8.70 7.53 3.75
N LEU A 183 9.95 7.12 3.80
CA LEU A 183 10.42 5.84 3.27
C LEU A 183 10.61 4.82 4.40
N LEU A 184 10.19 3.58 4.13
CA LEU A 184 10.41 2.43 4.97
C LEU A 184 11.18 1.37 4.18
N ASN A 185 12.23 0.81 4.76
CA ASN A 185 12.99 -0.27 4.13
C ASN A 185 12.63 -1.61 4.75
N VAL A 186 12.26 -2.57 3.91
CA VAL A 186 12.05 -3.97 4.30
C VAL A 186 13.22 -4.79 3.77
N ARG A 187 13.98 -5.42 4.66
CA ARG A 187 15.20 -6.16 4.33
C ARG A 187 15.23 -7.53 4.98
N LYS A 188 15.87 -8.49 4.30
CA LYS A 188 16.19 -9.79 4.90
C LYS A 188 17.44 -9.67 5.75
N PHE A 189 17.39 -10.25 6.96
CA PHE A 189 18.52 -10.44 7.85
C PHE A 189 18.65 -11.95 8.10
N GLY A 190 19.73 -12.57 7.60
CA GLY A 190 19.98 -14.00 7.75
C GLY A 190 21.26 -14.26 8.54
N ILE A 191 21.38 -15.44 9.08
CA ILE A 191 22.58 -15.94 9.82
C ILE A 191 23.85 -15.92 8.93
N GLU A 192 23.69 -15.94 7.61
CA GLU A 192 24.82 -15.89 6.67
C GLU A 192 25.54 -14.55 6.61
N ALA A 193 24.93 -13.44 7.07
CA ALA A 193 25.57 -12.15 7.12
C ALA A 193 26.58 -12.03 8.29
N ASP A 194 26.44 -12.86 9.32
CA ASP A 194 27.29 -12.81 10.50
C ASP A 194 28.56 -13.69 10.37
N ILE A 195 28.61 -14.56 9.36
CA ILE A 195 29.78 -15.47 9.17
C ILE A 195 30.94 -14.79 8.46
N TYR A 196 30.73 -13.67 7.78
CA TYR A 196 31.80 -12.94 7.06
C TYR A 196 32.47 -11.83 7.88
N ASN A 197 32.09 -11.63 9.13
CA ASN A 197 32.66 -10.60 10.01
C ASN A 197 33.53 -11.17 11.16
N PHE A 198 34.07 -12.37 10.98
CA PHE A 198 35.10 -12.93 11.84
C PHE A 198 36.45 -13.01 11.15
#